data_bd86469a72fd316a4c94588360df43b2
#
_entry.id   bd86469a72fd316a4c94588360df43b2
#
_cell.length_a   1.000
_cell.length_b   1.000
_cell.length_c   1.000
_cell.angle_alpha   90.00
_cell.angle_beta   90.00
_cell.angle_gamma   90.00
#
_symmetry.space_group_name_H-M   'P 1'
#
loop_
_entity.id
_entity.type
_entity.pdbx_description
1 polymer ?
#
loop_
_entity_poly.entity_id
_entity_poly.type
_entity_poly.pdbx_seq_one_letter_code
_entity_poly.pdbx_strand_id
1 'polypeptide(L)'
;WMAKRMTGATVISSPKNNIEKWLIETVKKQSKIVGIKMPEVAIFPSSQMNAFATGASKNKALVAVSQGLIDNMTQGEIEAVVGHEMSHVANGDMVTLTLIQGVVNTFVIFFSRVIGHVVDRVILKNQRGYGIGYFVTTIFAQIVLSILASIIVMYFSRKREYIADTGGADLAGHQNMIN
;
A
#
# COMPACT_ATOMS: atom_id res chain seq x y z
N TRP A 1 -5.60 13.52 0.80
CA TRP A 1 -6.20 14.46 -0.16
C TRP A 1 -6.11 13.95 -1.60
N MET A 2 -4.96 13.44 -2.03
CA MET A 2 -4.75 12.95 -3.40
C MET A 2 -5.62 11.73 -3.73
N ALA A 3 -5.66 10.71 -2.88
CA ALA A 3 -6.48 9.51 -3.08
C ALA A 3 -7.97 9.83 -3.24
N LYS A 4 -8.53 10.69 -2.39
CA LYS A 4 -9.92 11.16 -2.49
C LYS A 4 -10.22 11.78 -3.85
N ARG A 5 -9.28 12.57 -4.39
CA ARG A 5 -9.45 13.26 -5.68
C ARG A 5 -9.33 12.33 -6.88
N MET A 6 -8.44 11.33 -6.79
CA MET A 6 -8.24 10.36 -7.87
C MET A 6 -9.37 9.34 -7.99
N THR A 7 -9.95 8.94 -6.86
CA THR A 7 -11.03 7.92 -6.81
C THR A 7 -12.42 8.51 -6.81
N GLY A 8 -12.57 9.82 -6.63
CA GLY A 8 -13.87 10.46 -6.41
C GLY A 8 -14.50 10.08 -5.06
N ALA A 9 -13.69 9.62 -4.10
CA ALA A 9 -14.17 9.17 -2.81
C ALA A 9 -14.80 10.30 -2.00
N THR A 10 -16.03 10.09 -1.55
CA THR A 10 -16.79 10.99 -0.71
C THR A 10 -16.74 10.52 0.74
N VAL A 11 -16.21 11.36 1.62
CA VAL A 11 -16.15 11.08 3.06
C VAL A 11 -17.55 11.16 3.67
N ILE A 12 -17.92 10.17 4.45
CA ILE A 12 -19.18 10.13 5.18
C ILE A 12 -19.03 11.00 6.44
N SER A 13 -19.35 12.27 6.32
CA SER A 13 -19.34 13.19 7.48
C SER A 13 -20.60 13.04 8.34
N SER A 14 -21.74 12.71 7.71
CA SER A 14 -23.02 12.44 8.34
C SER A 14 -23.70 11.31 7.57
N PRO A 15 -23.98 10.16 8.20
CA PRO A 15 -24.56 9.01 7.51
C PRO A 15 -25.99 9.35 7.03
N LYS A 16 -26.26 9.08 5.75
CA LYS A 16 -27.55 9.36 5.09
C LYS A 16 -28.46 8.15 5.04
N ASN A 17 -27.93 6.95 5.22
CA ASN A 17 -28.65 5.68 5.16
C ASN A 17 -28.11 4.69 6.18
N ASN A 18 -28.81 3.55 6.32
CA ASN A 18 -28.46 2.52 7.29
C ASN A 18 -27.11 1.85 7.00
N ILE A 19 -26.73 1.72 5.73
CA ILE A 19 -25.45 1.08 5.35
C ILE A 19 -24.27 1.98 5.71
N GLU A 20 -24.38 3.30 5.47
CA GLU A 20 -23.35 4.26 5.87
C GLU A 20 -23.16 4.29 7.39
N LYS A 21 -24.30 4.25 8.14
CA LYS A 21 -24.24 4.20 9.60
C LYS A 21 -23.55 2.94 10.09
N TRP A 22 -23.95 1.78 9.55
CA TRP A 22 -23.35 0.50 9.88
C TRP A 22 -21.84 0.48 9.56
N LEU A 23 -21.44 0.98 8.39
CA LEU A 23 -20.04 1.04 7.99
C LEU A 23 -19.19 1.88 8.95
N ILE A 24 -19.69 3.04 9.36
CA ILE A 24 -19.03 3.89 10.36
C ILE A 24 -18.90 3.16 11.69
N GLU A 25 -19.97 2.48 12.15
CA GLU A 25 -19.96 1.73 13.41
C GLU A 25 -18.96 0.56 13.35
N THR A 26 -18.88 -0.14 12.23
CA THR A 26 -17.92 -1.22 11.98
C THR A 26 -16.49 -0.72 12.07
N VAL A 27 -16.13 0.33 11.31
CA VAL A 27 -14.79 0.93 11.37
C VAL A 27 -14.46 1.45 12.77
N LYS A 28 -15.43 2.06 13.46
CA LYS A 28 -15.26 2.53 14.83
C LYS A 28 -15.02 1.38 15.82
N LYS A 29 -15.73 0.27 15.69
CA LYS A 29 -15.54 -0.95 16.48
C LYS A 29 -14.13 -1.51 16.27
N GLN A 30 -13.74 -1.72 15.00
CA GLN A 30 -12.45 -2.27 14.63
C GLN A 30 -11.28 -1.35 15.05
N SER A 31 -11.41 -0.02 14.89
CA SER A 31 -10.37 0.92 15.31
C SER A 31 -10.09 0.89 16.83
N LYS A 32 -11.13 0.65 17.64
CA LYS A 32 -10.99 0.46 19.10
C LYS A 32 -10.25 -0.83 19.42
N ILE A 33 -10.55 -1.92 18.71
CA ILE A 33 -9.92 -3.24 18.94
C ILE A 33 -8.41 -3.14 18.65
N VAL A 34 -8.02 -2.50 17.55
CA VAL A 34 -6.60 -2.36 17.17
C VAL A 34 -5.90 -1.17 17.83
N GLY A 35 -6.59 -0.38 18.64
CA GLY A 35 -6.00 0.71 19.41
C GLY A 35 -5.50 1.90 18.58
N ILE A 36 -6.17 2.22 17.47
CA ILE A 36 -5.84 3.38 16.63
C ILE A 36 -6.96 4.43 16.66
N LYS A 37 -6.62 5.65 16.28
CA LYS A 37 -7.62 6.69 16.05
C LYS A 37 -8.51 6.25 14.88
N MET A 38 -9.84 6.41 15.04
CA MET A 38 -10.81 6.08 14.00
C MET A 38 -10.44 6.77 12.68
N PRO A 39 -10.22 6.00 11.57
CA PRO A 39 -10.01 6.56 10.25
C PRO A 39 -11.22 7.33 9.73
N GLU A 40 -11.00 8.23 8.78
CA GLU A 40 -12.10 8.74 7.96
C GLU A 40 -12.67 7.57 7.13
N VAL A 41 -13.99 7.53 6.99
CA VAL A 41 -14.70 6.53 6.18
C VAL A 41 -15.24 7.18 4.93
N ALA A 42 -15.01 6.58 3.77
CA ALA A 42 -15.49 7.12 2.50
C ALA A 42 -16.07 6.03 1.60
N ILE A 43 -16.95 6.45 0.68
CA ILE A 43 -17.47 5.63 -0.41
C ILE A 43 -17.02 6.25 -1.73
N PHE A 44 -16.60 5.41 -2.70
CA PHE A 44 -16.24 5.87 -4.03
C PHE A 44 -17.05 5.19 -5.14
N PRO A 45 -17.36 5.94 -6.22
CA PRO A 45 -18.21 5.46 -7.29
C PRO A 45 -17.42 4.52 -8.22
N SER A 46 -17.46 3.21 -7.92
CA SER A 46 -16.88 2.16 -8.76
C SER A 46 -17.79 0.95 -8.69
N SER A 47 -18.05 0.32 -9.86
CA SER A 47 -18.78 -0.95 -9.95
C SER A 47 -17.94 -2.17 -9.57
N GLN A 48 -16.61 -2.02 -9.53
CA GLN A 48 -15.72 -3.08 -9.07
C GLN A 48 -15.81 -3.21 -7.56
N MET A 49 -15.85 -4.45 -7.06
CA MET A 49 -15.76 -4.76 -5.62
C MET A 49 -14.33 -4.47 -5.14
N ASN A 50 -14.14 -3.32 -4.48
CA ASN A 50 -12.83 -2.90 -4.01
C ASN A 50 -12.94 -2.08 -2.73
N ALA A 51 -11.91 -2.18 -1.89
CA ALA A 51 -11.69 -1.31 -0.74
C ALA A 51 -10.21 -0.94 -0.69
N PHE A 52 -9.89 0.14 -0.03
CA PHE A 52 -8.51 0.50 0.23
C PHE A 52 -8.38 1.36 1.48
N ALA A 53 -7.23 1.24 2.14
CA ALA A 53 -6.81 2.17 3.17
C ALA A 53 -5.63 3.02 2.69
N THR A 54 -5.61 4.30 3.06
CA THR A 54 -4.52 5.22 2.76
C THR A 54 -4.35 6.25 3.86
N GLY A 55 -3.18 6.83 3.99
CA GLY A 55 -2.90 7.88 4.98
C GLY A 55 -1.41 8.08 5.23
N ALA A 56 -1.08 9.23 5.83
CA ALA A 56 0.29 9.56 6.19
C ALA A 56 0.78 8.89 7.48
N SER A 57 -0.14 8.33 8.27
CA SER A 57 0.14 7.55 9.48
C SER A 57 -1.10 6.79 9.92
N LYS A 58 -0.94 5.81 10.83
CA LYS A 58 -2.05 5.04 11.40
C LYS A 58 -3.15 5.90 12.09
N ASN A 59 -2.79 7.09 12.56
CA ASN A 59 -3.73 8.01 13.20
C ASN A 59 -4.27 9.10 12.25
N LYS A 60 -3.84 9.09 10.97
CA LYS A 60 -4.34 9.97 9.90
C LYS A 60 -4.60 9.12 8.67
N ALA A 61 -5.53 8.19 8.79
CA ALA A 61 -5.90 7.24 7.77
C ALA A 61 -7.32 7.50 7.24
N LEU A 62 -7.56 7.03 6.03
CA LEU A 62 -8.83 6.96 5.34
C LEU A 62 -9.06 5.51 4.94
N VAL A 63 -10.22 4.96 5.24
CA VAL A 63 -10.70 3.68 4.70
C VAL A 63 -11.83 3.99 3.74
N ALA A 64 -11.71 3.52 2.51
CA ALA A 64 -12.69 3.75 1.46
C ALA A 64 -13.18 2.42 0.87
N VAL A 65 -14.48 2.31 0.67
CA VAL A 65 -15.13 1.17 0.04
C VAL A 65 -15.83 1.59 -1.24
N SER A 66 -15.84 0.75 -2.25
CA SER A 66 -16.54 1.02 -3.50
C SER A 66 -18.05 0.80 -3.35
N GLN A 67 -18.82 1.50 -4.19
CA GLN A 67 -20.26 1.24 -4.30
C GLN A 67 -20.51 -0.20 -4.74
N GLY A 68 -19.72 -0.72 -5.71
CA GLY A 68 -19.85 -2.11 -6.17
C GLY A 68 -19.61 -3.15 -5.07
N LEU A 69 -18.73 -2.87 -4.11
CA LEU A 69 -18.54 -3.75 -2.95
C LEU A 69 -19.79 -3.75 -2.05
N ILE A 70 -20.36 -2.58 -1.80
CA ILE A 70 -21.60 -2.43 -0.99
C ILE A 70 -22.79 -3.13 -1.64
N ASP A 71 -22.89 -3.05 -2.97
CA ASP A 71 -24.06 -3.58 -3.71
C ASP A 71 -24.01 -5.11 -3.91
N ASN A 72 -22.82 -5.72 -3.88
CA ASN A 72 -22.63 -7.12 -4.22
C ASN A 72 -22.18 -8.02 -3.07
N MET A 73 -21.79 -7.47 -1.94
CA MET A 73 -21.32 -8.23 -0.78
C MET A 73 -22.27 -8.10 0.41
N THR A 74 -22.33 -9.15 1.21
CA THR A 74 -23.03 -9.13 2.50
C THR A 74 -22.28 -8.25 3.51
N GLN A 75 -22.98 -7.82 4.55
CA GLN A 75 -22.34 -7.04 5.64
C GLN A 75 -21.18 -7.77 6.29
N GLY A 76 -21.28 -9.11 6.46
CA GLY A 76 -20.18 -9.92 7.02
C GLY A 76 -18.94 -9.92 6.14
N GLU A 77 -19.10 -10.04 4.82
CA GLU A 77 -18.00 -9.99 3.86
C GLU A 77 -17.36 -8.60 3.82
N ILE A 78 -18.18 -7.54 3.83
CA ILE A 78 -17.69 -6.16 3.91
C ILE A 78 -16.92 -5.93 5.22
N GLU A 79 -17.43 -6.45 6.36
CA GLU A 79 -16.74 -6.36 7.66
C GLU A 79 -15.36 -7.04 7.60
N ALA A 80 -15.24 -8.18 6.90
CA ALA A 80 -13.99 -8.89 6.71
C ALA A 80 -12.99 -8.07 5.85
N VAL A 81 -13.46 -7.54 4.71
CA VAL A 81 -12.63 -6.69 3.84
C VAL A 81 -12.16 -5.43 4.57
N VAL A 82 -13.05 -4.77 5.28
CA VAL A 82 -12.71 -3.59 6.09
C VAL A 82 -11.74 -3.96 7.22
N GLY A 83 -11.90 -5.13 7.84
CA GLY A 83 -10.98 -5.66 8.85
C GLY A 83 -9.57 -5.87 8.32
N HIS A 84 -9.44 -6.42 7.11
CA HIS A 84 -8.17 -6.55 6.40
C HIS A 84 -7.50 -5.17 6.19
N GLU A 85 -8.24 -4.20 5.64
CA GLU A 85 -7.74 -2.82 5.44
C GLU A 85 -7.37 -2.14 6.77
N MET A 86 -8.16 -2.35 7.82
CA MET A 86 -7.88 -1.83 9.16
C MET A 86 -6.61 -2.44 9.77
N SER A 87 -6.30 -3.70 9.47
CA SER A 87 -5.06 -4.34 9.88
C SER A 87 -3.84 -3.66 9.24
N HIS A 88 -3.90 -3.34 7.94
CA HIS A 88 -2.86 -2.55 7.27
C HIS A 88 -2.66 -1.17 7.91
N VAL A 89 -3.76 -0.50 8.29
CA VAL A 89 -3.69 0.79 8.99
C VAL A 89 -3.00 0.64 10.35
N ALA A 90 -3.39 -0.35 11.15
CA ALA A 90 -2.86 -0.60 12.48
C ALA A 90 -1.36 -0.93 12.46
N ASN A 91 -0.94 -1.72 11.47
CA ASN A 91 0.46 -2.08 11.26
C ASN A 91 1.32 -0.92 10.69
N GLY A 92 0.68 0.15 10.19
CA GLY A 92 1.38 1.28 9.57
C GLY A 92 1.98 0.95 8.20
N ASP A 93 1.40 -0.03 7.52
CA ASP A 93 1.89 -0.60 6.27
C ASP A 93 2.02 0.41 5.13
N MET A 94 1.14 1.39 5.09
CA MET A 94 1.14 2.47 4.10
C MET A 94 2.46 3.26 4.09
N VAL A 95 3.03 3.51 5.27
CA VAL A 95 4.31 4.26 5.42
C VAL A 95 5.49 3.32 5.21
N THR A 96 5.43 2.12 5.79
CA THR A 96 6.51 1.14 5.76
C THR A 96 6.89 0.75 4.32
N LEU A 97 5.90 0.44 3.46
CA LEU A 97 6.19 0.05 2.08
C LEU A 97 6.81 1.19 1.28
N THR A 98 6.30 2.41 1.45
CA THR A 98 6.85 3.60 0.78
C THR A 98 8.29 3.85 1.20
N LEU A 99 8.61 3.69 2.48
CA LEU A 99 9.99 3.84 2.98
C LEU A 99 10.91 2.75 2.44
N ILE A 100 10.48 1.49 2.47
CA ILE A 100 11.26 0.37 1.91
C ILE A 100 11.55 0.63 0.42
N GLN A 101 10.53 1.00 -0.35
CA GLN A 101 10.67 1.32 -1.77
C GLN A 101 11.67 2.48 -2.00
N GLY A 102 11.57 3.55 -1.21
CA GLY A 102 12.46 4.70 -1.29
C GLY A 102 13.91 4.34 -0.98
N VAL A 103 14.15 3.59 0.09
CA VAL A 103 15.48 3.12 0.48
C VAL A 103 16.07 2.21 -0.60
N VAL A 104 15.32 1.20 -1.03
CA VAL A 104 15.78 0.25 -2.05
C VAL A 104 16.09 0.96 -3.37
N ASN A 105 15.23 1.88 -3.83
CA ASN A 105 15.48 2.66 -5.04
C ASN A 105 16.75 3.53 -4.92
N THR A 106 17.00 4.11 -3.74
CA THR A 106 18.23 4.88 -3.50
C THR A 106 19.47 4.02 -3.66
N PHE A 107 19.47 2.81 -3.12
CA PHE A 107 20.57 1.85 -3.30
C PHE A 107 20.75 1.43 -4.76
N VAL A 108 19.67 1.16 -5.48
CA VAL A 108 19.71 0.81 -6.92
C VAL A 108 20.39 1.94 -7.71
N ILE A 109 19.97 3.19 -7.50
CA ILE A 109 20.55 4.36 -8.20
C ILE A 109 22.02 4.56 -7.82
N PHE A 110 22.34 4.42 -6.54
CA PHE A 110 23.72 4.62 -6.07
C PHE A 110 24.65 3.55 -6.65
N PHE A 111 24.32 2.26 -6.48
CA PHE A 111 25.18 1.18 -6.93
C PHE A 111 25.30 1.12 -8.46
N SER A 112 24.25 1.40 -9.21
CA SER A 112 24.32 1.45 -10.67
C SER A 112 25.32 2.51 -11.16
N ARG A 113 25.37 3.67 -10.51
CA ARG A 113 26.33 4.73 -10.83
C ARG A 113 27.76 4.37 -10.45
N VAL A 114 27.95 3.72 -9.29
CA VAL A 114 29.26 3.23 -8.86
C VAL A 114 29.80 2.20 -9.85
N ILE A 115 28.97 1.21 -10.25
CA ILE A 115 29.34 0.21 -11.23
C ILE A 115 29.67 0.86 -12.57
N GLY A 116 28.84 1.78 -13.06
CA GLY A 116 29.10 2.52 -14.28
C GLY A 116 30.42 3.29 -14.25
N HIS A 117 30.73 3.93 -13.12
CA HIS A 117 31.99 4.65 -12.94
C HIS A 117 33.20 3.70 -12.93
N VAL A 118 33.14 2.59 -12.22
CA VAL A 118 34.21 1.61 -12.16
C VAL A 118 34.48 1.02 -13.55
N VAL A 119 33.44 0.63 -14.28
CA VAL A 119 33.60 0.05 -15.63
C VAL A 119 34.21 1.09 -16.59
N ASP A 120 33.71 2.32 -16.60
CA ASP A 120 34.19 3.36 -17.49
C ASP A 120 35.63 3.76 -17.19
N ARG A 121 36.03 3.87 -15.93
CA ARG A 121 37.37 4.31 -15.51
C ARG A 121 38.39 3.20 -15.49
N VAL A 122 38.03 2.00 -14.97
CA VAL A 122 38.99 0.92 -14.74
C VAL A 122 39.08 -0.02 -15.94
N ILE A 123 37.93 -0.40 -16.51
CA ILE A 123 37.89 -1.37 -17.62
C ILE A 123 38.12 -0.65 -18.96
N LEU A 124 37.34 0.39 -19.23
CA LEU A 124 37.43 1.13 -20.50
C LEU A 124 38.55 2.22 -20.51
N LYS A 125 39.19 2.43 -19.36
CA LYS A 125 40.32 3.38 -19.19
C LYS A 125 39.99 4.81 -19.68
N ASN A 126 38.73 5.21 -19.61
CA ASN A 126 38.30 6.56 -20.02
C ASN A 126 38.77 7.58 -18.99
N GLN A 127 39.61 8.50 -19.42
CA GLN A 127 40.16 9.56 -18.57
C GLN A 127 39.47 10.93 -18.79
N ARG A 128 38.57 11.04 -19.79
CA ARG A 128 37.92 12.30 -20.17
C ARG A 128 36.44 12.27 -19.85
N GLY A 129 36.04 12.63 -18.61
CA GLY A 129 34.63 12.75 -18.24
C GLY A 129 33.90 11.43 -18.16
N TYR A 130 32.60 11.43 -18.40
CA TYR A 130 31.75 10.24 -18.49
C TYR A 130 31.65 9.80 -19.96
N GLY A 131 32.19 8.63 -20.27
CA GLY A 131 32.11 8.05 -21.61
C GLY A 131 30.75 7.36 -21.88
N ILE A 132 30.54 6.93 -23.14
CA ILE A 132 29.37 6.13 -23.51
C ILE A 132 29.30 4.85 -22.65
N GLY A 133 30.46 4.26 -22.32
CA GLY A 133 30.57 3.10 -21.45
C GLY A 133 29.93 3.31 -20.07
N TYR A 134 30.11 4.49 -19.47
CA TYR A 134 29.43 4.84 -18.23
C TYR A 134 27.91 4.76 -18.33
N PHE A 135 27.33 5.41 -19.34
CA PHE A 135 25.87 5.46 -19.49
C PHE A 135 25.28 4.08 -19.77
N VAL A 136 25.87 3.33 -20.70
CA VAL A 136 25.40 1.98 -21.04
C VAL A 136 25.48 1.05 -19.85
N THR A 137 26.62 1.04 -19.14
CA THR A 137 26.82 0.17 -17.97
C THR A 137 25.90 0.59 -16.81
N THR A 138 25.73 1.90 -16.58
CA THR A 138 24.83 2.40 -15.53
C THR A 138 23.39 1.97 -15.79
N ILE A 139 22.89 2.10 -17.03
CA ILE A 139 21.53 1.70 -17.40
C ILE A 139 21.37 0.18 -17.24
N PHE A 140 22.32 -0.60 -17.75
CA PHE A 140 22.27 -2.06 -17.61
C PHE A 140 22.28 -2.50 -16.13
N ALA A 141 23.21 -1.96 -15.34
CA ALA A 141 23.28 -2.23 -13.90
C ALA A 141 22.00 -1.81 -13.18
N GLN A 142 21.39 -0.67 -13.55
CA GLN A 142 20.14 -0.21 -12.97
C GLN A 142 18.98 -1.19 -13.27
N ILE A 143 18.88 -1.72 -14.47
CA ILE A 143 17.87 -2.74 -14.83
C ILE A 143 18.06 -3.99 -13.98
N VAL A 144 19.27 -4.54 -13.91
CA VAL A 144 19.57 -5.75 -13.15
C VAL A 144 19.29 -5.55 -11.66
N LEU A 145 19.79 -4.45 -11.08
CA LEU A 145 19.57 -4.13 -9.67
C LEU A 145 18.09 -3.86 -9.37
N SER A 146 17.33 -3.27 -10.30
CA SER A 146 15.89 -3.06 -10.12
C SER A 146 15.10 -4.37 -10.08
N ILE A 147 15.51 -5.38 -10.86
CA ILE A 147 14.92 -6.73 -10.81
C ILE A 147 15.19 -7.36 -9.44
N LEU A 148 16.42 -7.30 -8.94
CA LEU A 148 16.76 -7.80 -7.61
C LEU A 148 16.00 -7.04 -6.50
N ALA A 149 15.92 -5.72 -6.62
CA ALA A 149 15.17 -4.85 -5.73
C ALA A 149 13.68 -5.23 -5.68
N SER A 150 13.07 -5.55 -6.82
CA SER A 150 11.67 -5.95 -6.90
C SER A 150 11.38 -7.24 -6.12
N ILE A 151 12.32 -8.19 -6.09
CA ILE A 151 12.20 -9.42 -5.31
C ILE A 151 12.14 -9.11 -3.81
N ILE A 152 12.99 -8.20 -3.35
CA ILE A 152 13.02 -7.77 -1.94
C ILE A 152 11.68 -7.10 -1.58
N VAL A 153 11.22 -6.16 -2.40
CA VAL A 153 9.95 -5.46 -2.16
C VAL A 153 8.77 -6.43 -2.17
N MET A 154 8.72 -7.39 -3.10
CA MET A 154 7.69 -8.42 -3.14
C MET A 154 7.70 -9.33 -1.90
N TYR A 155 8.87 -9.70 -1.39
CA TYR A 155 8.97 -10.47 -0.16
C TYR A 155 8.35 -9.73 1.04
N PHE A 156 8.68 -8.45 1.21
CA PHE A 156 8.08 -7.62 2.26
C PHE A 156 6.59 -7.42 2.06
N SER A 157 6.14 -7.20 0.82
CA SER A 157 4.72 -7.08 0.49
C SER A 157 3.94 -8.34 0.89
N ARG A 158 4.39 -9.52 0.48
CA ARG A 158 3.74 -10.80 0.84
C ARG A 158 3.69 -11.04 2.35
N LYS A 159 4.77 -10.71 3.06
CA LYS A 159 4.78 -10.85 4.52
C LYS A 159 3.73 -9.95 5.19
N ARG A 160 3.52 -8.76 4.66
CA ARG A 160 2.50 -7.83 5.15
C ARG A 160 1.09 -8.33 4.88
N GLU A 161 0.82 -8.84 3.67
CA GLU A 161 -0.48 -9.44 3.33
C GLU A 161 -0.83 -10.57 4.32
N TYR A 162 0.12 -11.48 4.58
CA TYR A 162 -0.09 -12.54 5.56
C TYR A 162 -0.43 -12.02 6.97
N ILE A 163 0.23 -10.94 7.42
CA ILE A 163 -0.08 -10.31 8.71
C ILE A 163 -1.44 -9.61 8.68
N ALA A 164 -1.80 -8.97 7.56
CA ALA A 164 -3.08 -8.30 7.40
C ALA A 164 -4.25 -9.29 7.34
N ASP A 165 -4.08 -10.42 6.67
CA ASP A 165 -5.07 -11.51 6.63
C ASP A 165 -5.33 -12.07 8.03
N THR A 166 -4.27 -12.34 8.79
CA THR A 166 -4.41 -12.83 10.17
C THR A 166 -5.11 -11.79 11.05
N GLY A 167 -4.70 -10.53 10.99
CA GLY A 167 -5.32 -9.45 11.74
C GLY A 167 -6.74 -9.14 11.31
N GLY A 168 -7.04 -9.23 10.01
CA GLY A 168 -8.39 -9.09 9.47
C GLY A 168 -9.34 -10.19 9.95
N ALA A 169 -8.85 -11.45 9.97
CA ALA A 169 -9.61 -12.59 10.49
C ALA A 169 -9.97 -12.41 11.97
N ASP A 170 -9.04 -11.90 12.78
CA ASP A 170 -9.30 -11.61 14.20
C ASP A 170 -10.34 -10.49 14.39
N LEU A 171 -10.37 -9.51 13.48
CA LEU A 171 -11.29 -8.37 13.55
C LEU A 171 -12.71 -8.68 13.08
N ALA A 172 -12.85 -9.52 12.06
CA ALA A 172 -14.14 -9.88 11.44
C ALA A 172 -14.74 -11.19 11.97
N GLY A 173 -13.94 -11.98 12.69
CA GLY A 173 -14.25 -13.36 13.06
C GLY A 173 -13.93 -14.34 11.92
N HIS A 174 -13.30 -15.46 12.25
CA HIS A 174 -12.77 -16.45 11.28
C HIS A 174 -13.76 -16.94 10.21
N GLN A 175 -15.06 -16.92 10.48
CA GLN A 175 -16.08 -17.42 9.55
C GLN A 175 -16.32 -16.52 8.33
N ASN A 176 -16.06 -15.22 8.44
CA ASN A 176 -16.38 -14.25 7.36
C ASN A 176 -15.26 -14.11 6.33
N MET A 177 -14.08 -14.70 6.54
CA MET A 177 -12.94 -14.62 5.62
C MET A 177 -12.75 -15.87 4.74
N ILE A 178 -13.50 -16.94 4.99
CA ILE A 178 -13.33 -18.23 4.28
C ILE A 178 -14.37 -18.42 3.15
N ASN A 179 -15.37 -17.56 3.05
CA ASN A 179 -16.37 -17.54 1.99
C ASN A 179 -16.02 -16.47 0.95
#